data_7b551e3984a25574404eb0ec7cc62a23
#
_entry.id   7b551e3984a25574404eb0ec7cc62a23
#
_cell.length_a   1.000
_cell.length_b   1.000
_cell.length_c   1.000
_cell.angle_alpha   90.00
_cell.angle_beta   90.00
_cell.angle_gamma   90.00
#
_symmetry.space_group_name_H-M   'P 1'
#
loop_
_entity.id
_entity.type
_entity.pdbx_description
1 polymer ?
#
loop_
_entity_poly.entity_id
_entity_poly.type
_entity_poly.pdbx_seq_one_letter_code
_entity_poly.pdbx_strand_id
1 'polypeptide(L)'
;MNNGTVSQKNIQEGSDWHRADIVAALKKRGLSVRQLSREAGLGENTLANALRSPWPKGEKIIAEAIGMKPDQLWPSRYRSLRAAS
;
A
#
# COMPACT_ATOMS: atom_id res chain seq x y z
N MET A 1 -14.15 -16.10 -19.01
CA MET A 1 -14.06 -15.58 -18.64
C MET A 1 -13.44 -15.08 -18.07
N ASN A 2 -13.46 -14.85 -17.95
CA ASN A 2 -13.10 -14.28 -17.50
C ASN A 2 -12.72 -13.74 -16.93
N ASN A 3 -12.40 -13.90 -16.76
CA ASN A 3 -12.07 -13.35 -16.14
C ASN A 3 -11.24 -12.67 -15.68
N GLY A 4 -10.19 -13.19 -15.87
CA GLY A 4 -9.15 -12.23 -15.66
C GLY A 4 -9.63 -10.92 -15.34
N THR A 5 -10.68 -10.74 -15.81
CA THR A 5 -11.40 -9.54 -15.51
C THR A 5 -11.38 -9.22 -14.08
N VAL A 6 -11.29 -10.20 -13.30
CA VAL A 6 -11.33 -9.98 -11.88
C VAL A 6 -10.30 -9.01 -11.40
N SER A 7 -9.13 -9.04 -11.93
CA SER A 7 -8.10 -8.18 -11.43
C SER A 7 -8.35 -6.73 -11.75
N GLN A 8 -9.21 -6.47 -12.65
CA GLN A 8 -9.42 -5.09 -13.01
C GLN A 8 -10.17 -4.30 -12.01
N LYS A 9 -10.85 -4.96 -11.11
CA LYS A 9 -11.51 -4.25 -10.06
C LYS A 9 -10.56 -3.46 -9.23
N ASN A 10 -9.36 -3.95 -9.14
CA ASN A 10 -8.40 -3.30 -8.28
C ASN A 10 -7.90 -2.00 -8.82
N ILE A 11 -8.22 -1.75 -10.08
CA ILE A 11 -7.66 -0.60 -10.72
C ILE A 11 -8.62 0.54 -10.81
N GLN A 12 -9.70 0.48 -10.12
CA GLN A 12 -10.64 1.57 -10.12
C GLN A 12 -9.98 2.81 -9.57
N GLU A 13 -10.13 3.88 -10.28
CA GLU A 13 -9.56 5.13 -9.84
C GLU A 13 -10.24 5.59 -8.58
N GLY A 14 -9.45 6.11 -7.65
CA GLY A 14 -9.99 6.61 -6.44
C GLY A 14 -10.18 5.57 -5.35
N SER A 15 -9.94 4.32 -5.70
CA SER A 15 -10.07 3.25 -4.72
C SER A 15 -8.72 2.88 -4.15
N ASP A 16 -8.68 2.63 -2.85
CA ASP A 16 -7.46 2.17 -2.21
C ASP A 16 -7.17 0.74 -2.63
N TRP A 17 -5.90 0.41 -2.72
CA TRP A 17 -5.52 -0.97 -2.95
C TRP A 17 -5.92 -1.80 -1.75
N HIS A 18 -6.40 -2.98 -2.01
CA HIS A 18 -6.67 -3.92 -0.94
C HIS A 18 -5.34 -4.35 -0.34
N ARG A 19 -5.33 -4.56 0.99
CA ARG A 19 -4.09 -4.95 1.64
C ARG A 19 -3.49 -6.22 1.03
N ALA A 20 -4.33 -7.13 0.58
CA ALA A 20 -3.85 -8.36 -0.03
C ALA A 20 -3.08 -8.08 -1.32
N ASP A 21 -3.49 -7.06 -2.06
CA ASP A 21 -2.80 -6.71 -3.29
C ASP A 21 -1.45 -6.08 -3.01
N ILE A 22 -1.37 -5.31 -1.94
CA ILE A 22 -0.11 -4.70 -1.54
C ILE A 22 0.87 -5.79 -1.11
N VAL A 23 0.39 -6.72 -0.30
CA VAL A 23 1.23 -7.84 0.16
C VAL A 23 1.70 -8.66 -1.03
N ALA A 24 0.81 -8.92 -1.99
CA ALA A 24 1.17 -9.68 -3.17
C ALA A 24 2.21 -8.96 -4.02
N ALA A 25 2.10 -7.64 -4.15
CA ALA A 25 3.06 -6.87 -4.91
C ALA A 25 4.44 -6.92 -4.28
N LEU A 26 4.49 -6.86 -2.95
CA LEU A 26 5.76 -6.98 -2.24
C LEU A 26 6.35 -8.38 -2.43
N LYS A 27 5.50 -9.39 -2.34
CA LYS A 27 5.94 -10.76 -2.47
C LYS A 27 6.54 -11.03 -3.83
N LYS A 28 5.96 -10.47 -4.87
CA LYS A 28 6.50 -10.62 -6.20
C LYS A 28 7.90 -10.04 -6.33
N ARG A 29 8.25 -9.12 -5.46
CA ARG A 29 9.56 -8.51 -5.43
C ARG A 29 10.49 -9.15 -4.40
N GLY A 30 10.04 -10.25 -3.81
CA GLY A 30 10.84 -10.92 -2.79
C GLY A 30 10.86 -10.19 -1.46
N LEU A 31 9.84 -9.38 -1.20
CA LEU A 31 9.79 -8.57 0.01
C LEU A 31 8.57 -8.93 0.85
N SER A 32 8.58 -8.48 2.10
CA SER A 32 7.43 -8.63 2.98
C SER A 32 7.34 -7.39 3.86
N VAL A 33 6.13 -7.14 4.36
CA VAL A 33 5.93 -6.02 5.27
C VAL A 33 6.79 -6.18 6.51
N ARG A 34 6.91 -7.40 7.00
CA ARG A 34 7.72 -7.68 8.18
C ARG A 34 9.19 -7.34 7.95
N GLN A 35 9.72 -7.74 6.81
CA GLN A 35 11.09 -7.45 6.48
C GLN A 35 11.33 -5.96 6.35
N LEU A 36 10.42 -5.26 5.67
CA LEU A 36 10.54 -3.82 5.54
C LEU A 36 10.50 -3.12 6.90
N SER A 37 9.67 -3.66 7.79
CA SER A 37 9.55 -3.10 9.13
C SER A 37 10.89 -3.19 9.86
N ARG A 38 11.51 -4.37 9.80
CA ARG A 38 12.80 -4.57 10.45
C ARG A 38 13.88 -3.70 9.84
N GLU A 39 13.89 -3.58 8.52
CA GLU A 39 14.89 -2.77 7.84
C GLU A 39 14.75 -1.30 8.15
N ALA A 40 13.55 -0.88 8.49
CA ALA A 40 13.31 0.51 8.86
C ALA A 40 13.59 0.77 10.34
N GLY A 41 14.05 -0.24 11.06
CA GLY A 41 14.32 -0.08 12.48
C GLY A 41 13.08 -0.13 13.35
N LEU A 42 12.01 -0.71 12.82
CA LEU A 42 10.75 -0.81 13.55
C LEU A 42 10.56 -2.23 14.07
N GLY A 43 9.57 -2.41 14.93
CA GLY A 43 9.21 -3.76 15.37
C GLY A 43 8.68 -4.57 14.22
N GLU A 44 8.73 -5.89 14.33
CA GLU A 44 8.36 -6.77 13.22
C GLU A 44 6.96 -6.53 12.68
N ASN A 45 6.04 -6.19 13.55
CA ASN A 45 4.66 -6.02 13.13
C ASN A 45 4.22 -4.57 13.06
N THR A 46 5.14 -3.65 13.27
CA THR A 46 4.78 -2.24 13.37
C THR A 46 4.35 -1.65 12.02
N LEU A 47 5.07 -1.99 10.97
CA LEU A 47 4.77 -1.40 9.67
C LEU A 47 3.40 -1.82 9.15
N ALA A 48 2.93 -2.99 9.56
CA ALA A 48 1.62 -3.45 9.12
C ALA A 48 0.49 -2.52 9.54
N ASN A 49 0.72 -1.68 10.56
CA ASN A 49 -0.28 -0.71 10.96
C ASN A 49 -0.63 0.25 9.83
N ALA A 50 0.30 0.53 8.94
CA ALA A 50 0.04 1.40 7.81
C ALA A 50 -0.98 0.84 6.84
N LEU A 51 -1.16 -0.48 6.86
CA LEU A 51 -2.16 -1.11 6.00
C LEU A 51 -3.57 -0.90 6.54
N ARG A 52 -3.70 -0.63 7.83
CA ARG A 52 -5.01 -0.49 8.45
C ARG A 52 -5.44 0.94 8.68
N SER A 53 -4.50 1.84 8.87
CA SER A 53 -4.87 3.22 9.17
C SER A 53 -3.79 4.16 8.67
N PRO A 54 -4.14 5.43 8.49
CA PRO A 54 -3.19 6.42 7.96
C PRO A 54 -1.96 6.54 8.85
N TRP A 55 -0.82 6.46 8.22
CA TRP A 55 0.48 6.63 8.88
C TRP A 55 1.50 6.97 7.80
N PRO A 56 1.68 8.26 7.51
CA PRO A 56 2.49 8.69 6.36
C PRO A 56 3.87 8.06 6.27
N LYS A 57 4.57 7.92 7.37
CA LYS A 57 5.88 7.32 7.34
C LYS A 57 5.83 5.87 6.88
N GLY A 58 4.92 5.09 7.45
CA GLY A 58 4.79 3.69 7.07
C GLY A 58 4.30 3.53 5.64
N GLU A 59 3.37 4.40 5.23
CA GLU A 59 2.86 4.37 3.88
C GLU A 59 3.97 4.60 2.86
N LYS A 60 4.85 5.53 3.16
CA LYS A 60 5.93 5.85 2.26
C LYS A 60 6.89 4.67 2.11
N ILE A 61 7.20 4.02 3.20
CA ILE A 61 8.09 2.86 3.16
C ILE A 61 7.52 1.76 2.27
N ILE A 62 6.25 1.47 2.45
CA ILE A 62 5.59 0.40 1.68
C ILE A 62 5.49 0.80 0.21
N ALA A 63 5.05 2.01 -0.04
CA ALA A 63 4.86 2.45 -1.43
C ALA A 63 6.16 2.47 -2.20
N GLU A 64 7.22 2.97 -1.58
CA GLU A 64 8.52 3.00 -2.24
C GLU A 64 9.01 1.60 -2.57
N ALA A 65 8.73 0.64 -1.72
CA ALA A 65 9.15 -0.73 -1.97
C ALA A 65 8.46 -1.33 -3.19
N ILE A 66 7.28 -0.83 -3.51
CA ILE A 66 6.53 -1.29 -4.68
C ILE A 66 6.83 -0.41 -5.90
N GLY A 67 7.48 0.73 -5.69
CA GLY A 67 7.77 1.64 -6.78
C GLY A 67 6.63 2.58 -7.08
N MET A 68 5.83 2.89 -6.07
CA MET A 68 4.66 3.76 -6.24
C MET A 68 4.69 4.86 -5.19
N LYS A 69 3.78 5.80 -5.35
CA LYS A 69 3.61 6.86 -4.36
C LYS A 69 2.50 6.47 -3.39
N PRO A 70 2.57 6.93 -2.14
CA PRO A 70 1.52 6.57 -1.17
C PRO A 70 0.10 6.91 -1.64
N ASP A 71 -0.08 8.03 -2.30
CA ASP A 71 -1.41 8.43 -2.75
C ASP A 71 -1.91 7.58 -3.90
N GLN A 72 -1.04 6.81 -4.53
CA GLN A 72 -1.47 5.87 -5.55
C GLN A 72 -2.01 4.60 -4.93
N LEU A 73 -1.47 4.22 -3.77
CA LEU A 73 -1.94 3.03 -3.07
C LEU A 73 -3.16 3.33 -2.21
N TRP A 74 -3.19 4.50 -1.61
CA TRP A 74 -4.26 4.88 -0.70
C TRP A 74 -4.84 6.25 -1.05
N PRO A 75 -5.47 6.37 -2.20
CA PRO A 75 -6.01 7.68 -2.61
C PRO A 75 -6.94 8.29 -1.58
N SER A 76 -7.73 7.47 -0.88
CA SER A 76 -8.68 8.01 0.06
C SER A 76 -8.02 8.74 1.22
N ARG A 77 -6.81 8.33 1.58
CA ARG A 77 -6.09 8.96 2.69
C ARG A 77 -5.56 10.35 2.35
N TYR A 78 -5.43 10.62 1.05
CA TYR A 78 -4.85 11.88 0.59
C TYR A 78 -5.86 12.80 -0.08
N ARG A 79 -7.06 12.29 -0.32
CA ARG A 79 -8.07 13.06 -1.03
C ARG A 79 -8.46 14.32 -0.30
N SER A 80 -8.68 14.23 0.99
CA SER A 80 -9.09 15.40 1.74
C SER A 80 -7.96 16.41 1.91
N LEU A 81 -6.72 15.95 1.90
CA LEU A 81 -5.60 16.87 1.96
C LEU A 81 -5.53 17.70 0.69
N ARG A 82 -5.78 17.07 -0.45
CA ARG A 82 -5.81 17.82 -1.70
C ARG A 82 -6.96 18.79 -1.75
N ALA A 83 -8.09 18.35 -1.26
CA ALA A 83 -9.26 19.20 -1.27
C ALA A 83 -9.07 20.40 -0.37
N ALA A 84 -8.30 20.25 0.68
CA ALA A 84 -8.06 21.33 1.60
C ALA A 84 -7.03 22.33 1.07
N SER A 85 -6.25 21.92 0.13
CA SER A 85 -5.26 22.85 -0.41
C SER A 85 -5.79 23.59 -1.59
#